data_0a6218a766d50316d1de7e90b9b8d0bd
#
_entry.id   0a6218a766d50316d1de7e90b9b8d0bd
#
_cell.length_a   1.000
_cell.length_b   1.000
_cell.length_c   1.000
_cell.angle_alpha   90.00
_cell.angle_beta   90.00
_cell.angle_gamma   90.00
#
_symmetry.space_group_name_H-M   'P 1'
#
loop_
_entity.id
_entity.type
_entity.pdbx_description
1 polymer ?
#
loop_
_entity_poly.entity_id
_entity_poly.type
_entity_poly.pdbx_seq_one_letter_code
_entity_poly.pdbx_strand_id
1 'polypeptide(L)'
;NDIDQSAIIKTLSAHPNVLSVHDLHVWTITSGLHSLSCHIIVPSSLTLQQTDALLSDLQHELQHLGIGHSTLQFESDLHAHSAQFNCDITSTPPVHAHAH
;
A
#
# COMPACT_ATOMS: atom_id res chain seq x y z
N ASN A 1 -11.62 -2.34 18.06
CA ASN A 1 -10.41 -1.74 17.65
C ASN A 1 -10.60 -0.26 17.37
N ASP A 2 -9.64 0.52 17.73
CA ASP A 2 -9.79 1.97 17.72
C ASP A 2 -9.23 2.63 16.47
N ILE A 3 -8.77 1.84 15.53
CA ILE A 3 -8.17 2.40 14.34
C ILE A 3 -9.24 2.82 13.35
N ASP A 4 -9.17 4.07 12.94
CA ASP A 4 -10.09 4.61 11.96
C ASP A 4 -9.49 4.43 10.56
N GLN A 5 -10.02 3.46 9.83
CA GLN A 5 -9.51 3.17 8.49
C GLN A 5 -9.76 4.33 7.52
N SER A 6 -10.83 5.08 7.72
CA SER A 6 -11.07 6.27 6.91
C SER A 6 -9.95 7.28 7.05
N ALA A 7 -9.49 7.48 8.28
CA ALA A 7 -8.40 8.41 8.54
C ALA A 7 -7.11 7.94 7.89
N ILE A 8 -6.87 6.64 7.90
CA ILE A 8 -5.69 6.08 7.26
C ILE A 8 -5.73 6.33 5.75
N ILE A 9 -6.85 6.01 5.13
CA ILE A 9 -6.99 6.20 3.68
C ILE A 9 -6.85 7.67 3.34
N LYS A 10 -7.43 8.55 4.11
CA LYS A 10 -7.35 9.97 3.89
C LYS A 10 -5.90 10.45 3.98
N THR A 11 -5.19 9.98 4.99
CA THR A 11 -3.79 10.36 5.19
C THR A 11 -2.92 9.91 4.03
N LEU A 12 -3.06 8.66 3.61
CA LEU A 12 -2.28 8.14 2.50
C LEU A 12 -2.64 8.85 1.20
N SER A 13 -3.91 9.08 0.98
CA SER A 13 -4.39 9.67 -0.27
C SER A 13 -4.07 11.15 -0.39
N ALA A 14 -3.69 11.79 0.71
CA ALA A 14 -3.32 13.20 0.67
C ALA A 14 -1.99 13.43 -0.01
N HIS A 15 -1.16 12.41 -0.11
CA HIS A 15 0.13 12.57 -0.78
C HIS A 15 -0.09 12.65 -2.30
N PRO A 16 0.54 13.62 -2.98
CA PRO A 16 0.28 13.83 -4.41
C PRO A 16 0.64 12.66 -5.30
N ASN A 17 1.56 11.81 -4.88
CA ASN A 17 1.96 10.66 -5.70
C ASN A 17 1.15 9.40 -5.39
N VAL A 18 0.18 9.47 -4.51
CA VAL A 18 -0.71 8.33 -4.24
C VAL A 18 -1.96 8.51 -5.07
N LEU A 19 -2.13 7.65 -6.06
CA LEU A 19 -3.29 7.72 -6.94
C LEU A 19 -4.49 7.01 -6.34
N SER A 20 -4.24 5.88 -5.69
CA SER A 20 -5.32 5.16 -4.98
C SER A 20 -4.71 4.19 -3.99
N VAL A 21 -5.54 3.75 -3.06
CA VAL A 21 -5.16 2.80 -2.00
C VAL A 21 -6.13 1.62 -2.08
N HIS A 22 -5.59 0.40 -2.11
CA HIS A 22 -6.39 -0.81 -2.21
C HIS A 22 -5.95 -1.85 -1.20
N ASP A 23 -6.86 -2.75 -0.89
CA ASP A 23 -6.59 -3.91 -0.06
C ASP A 23 -5.99 -3.52 1.29
N LEU A 24 -6.61 -2.57 1.93
CA LEU A 24 -6.15 -2.11 3.23
C LEU A 24 -6.55 -3.09 4.31
N HIS A 25 -5.56 -3.58 5.04
CA HIS A 25 -5.74 -4.44 6.20
C HIS A 25 -5.02 -3.84 7.38
N VAL A 26 -5.71 -3.76 8.49
CA VAL A 26 -5.14 -3.23 9.73
C VAL A 26 -5.43 -4.23 10.82
N TRP A 27 -4.44 -4.53 11.63
CA TRP A 27 -4.65 -5.42 12.76
C TRP A 27 -3.83 -4.95 13.95
N THR A 28 -4.24 -5.39 15.13
CA THR A 28 -3.60 -5.02 16.37
C THR A 28 -2.76 -6.18 16.84
N ILE A 29 -1.47 -5.92 17.04
CA ILE A 29 -0.56 -6.94 17.56
C ILE A 29 -0.69 -7.02 19.07
N THR A 30 -0.71 -5.85 19.69
CA THR A 30 -0.92 -5.76 21.12
C THR A 30 -1.46 -4.36 21.38
N SER A 31 -1.83 -4.09 22.64
CA SER A 31 -2.42 -2.80 22.99
C SER A 31 -1.50 -1.66 22.56
N GLY A 32 -2.03 -0.77 21.76
CA GLY A 32 -1.29 0.39 21.29
C GLY A 32 -0.33 0.12 20.15
N LEU A 33 -0.22 -1.13 19.69
CA LEU A 33 0.68 -1.46 18.60
C LEU A 33 -0.14 -2.05 17.44
N HIS A 34 -0.20 -1.29 16.36
CA HIS A 34 -0.98 -1.68 15.19
C HIS A 34 -0.09 -1.91 13.99
N SER A 35 -0.54 -2.77 13.12
CA SER A 35 0.16 -3.11 11.89
C SER A 35 -0.77 -2.93 10.72
N LEU A 36 -0.21 -2.67 9.54
CA LEU A 36 -1.00 -2.36 8.36
C LEU A 36 -0.34 -2.95 7.12
N SER A 37 -1.16 -3.39 6.20
CA SER A 37 -0.70 -3.69 4.85
C SER A 37 -1.68 -3.11 3.85
N CYS A 38 -1.17 -2.64 2.71
CA CYS A 38 -2.04 -2.19 1.64
C CYS A 38 -1.26 -2.06 0.34
N HIS A 39 -2.01 -1.89 -0.74
CA HIS A 39 -1.45 -1.63 -2.06
C HIS A 39 -1.64 -0.15 -2.36
N ILE A 40 -0.58 0.48 -2.83
CA ILE A 40 -0.57 1.91 -3.17
C ILE A 40 -0.31 2.01 -4.67
N ILE A 41 -1.23 2.63 -5.37
CA ILE A 41 -1.07 2.84 -6.80
C ILE A 41 -0.41 4.19 -7.02
N VAL A 42 0.66 4.19 -7.78
CA VAL A 42 1.47 5.38 -8.03
C VAL A 42 1.68 5.57 -9.53
N PRO A 43 2.06 6.78 -9.97
CA PRO A 43 2.37 6.99 -11.38
C PRO A 43 3.53 6.11 -11.83
N SER A 44 3.42 5.57 -13.03
CA SER A 44 4.46 4.71 -13.59
C SER A 44 5.76 5.48 -13.86
N SER A 45 5.71 6.78 -13.82
CA SER A 45 6.88 7.62 -14.07
C SER A 45 7.80 7.76 -12.86
N LEU A 46 7.40 7.29 -11.70
CA LEU A 46 8.24 7.41 -10.51
C LEU A 46 9.47 6.52 -10.65
N THR A 47 10.61 7.08 -10.30
CA THR A 47 11.84 6.28 -10.20
C THR A 47 11.81 5.47 -8.91
N LEU A 48 12.65 4.46 -8.83
CA LEU A 48 12.78 3.68 -7.61
C LEU A 48 13.18 4.55 -6.44
N GLN A 49 14.07 5.52 -6.68
CA GLN A 49 14.48 6.44 -5.63
C GLN A 49 13.33 7.28 -5.13
N GLN A 50 12.48 7.74 -6.04
CA GLN A 50 11.29 8.50 -5.65
C GLN A 50 10.30 7.64 -4.87
N THR A 51 10.19 6.38 -5.24
CA THR A 51 9.32 5.44 -4.54
C THR A 51 9.83 5.18 -3.12
N ASP A 52 11.15 5.06 -2.96
CA ASP A 52 11.73 4.90 -1.63
C ASP A 52 11.44 6.11 -0.74
N ALA A 53 11.54 7.31 -1.30
CA ALA A 53 11.24 8.52 -0.55
C ALA A 53 9.75 8.56 -0.18
N LEU A 54 8.89 8.16 -1.09
CA LEU A 54 7.46 8.10 -0.84
C LEU A 54 7.16 7.12 0.29
N LEU A 55 7.79 5.95 0.26
CA LEU A 55 7.61 4.95 1.31
C LEU A 55 7.93 5.53 2.68
N SER A 56 9.07 6.22 2.76
CA SER A 56 9.50 6.83 4.01
C SER A 56 8.49 7.87 4.51
N ASP A 57 8.01 8.70 3.59
CA ASP A 57 7.04 9.73 3.96
C ASP A 57 5.74 9.12 4.47
N LEU A 58 5.24 8.09 3.76
CA LEU A 58 3.99 7.47 4.14
C LEU A 58 4.12 6.73 5.47
N GLN A 59 5.23 6.04 5.68
CA GLN A 59 5.46 5.34 6.95
C GLN A 59 5.52 6.32 8.12
N HIS A 60 6.13 7.47 7.90
CA HIS A 60 6.19 8.51 8.92
C HIS A 60 4.79 8.99 9.29
N GLU A 61 3.95 9.24 8.29
CA GLU A 61 2.57 9.66 8.54
C GLU A 61 1.77 8.59 9.26
N LEU A 62 1.97 7.33 8.88
CA LEU A 62 1.26 6.24 9.54
C LEU A 62 1.68 6.08 10.99
N GLN A 63 2.95 6.33 11.31
CA GLN A 63 3.39 6.28 12.69
C GLN A 63 2.67 7.31 13.56
N HIS A 64 2.35 8.46 13.00
CA HIS A 64 1.57 9.47 13.72
C HIS A 64 0.15 9.01 14.01
N LEU A 65 -0.34 8.04 13.25
CA LEU A 65 -1.66 7.47 13.49
C LEU A 65 -1.63 6.22 14.36
N GLY A 66 -0.46 5.89 14.90
CA GLY A 66 -0.34 4.72 15.77
C GLY A 66 -0.02 3.43 15.03
N ILE A 67 0.34 3.52 13.75
CA ILE A 67 0.72 2.35 12.98
C ILE A 67 2.23 2.19 13.05
N GLY A 68 2.69 1.29 13.89
CA GLY A 68 4.13 1.11 14.10
C GLY A 68 4.79 0.24 13.05
N HIS A 69 4.01 -0.58 12.36
CA HIS A 69 4.56 -1.45 11.34
C HIS A 69 3.65 -1.41 10.12
N SER A 70 4.21 -1.07 8.97
CA SER A 70 3.41 -0.99 7.75
C SER A 70 4.14 -1.64 6.59
N THR A 71 3.39 -2.37 5.80
CA THR A 71 3.88 -3.00 4.58
C THR A 71 3.10 -2.39 3.43
N LEU A 72 3.77 -1.58 2.63
CA LEU A 72 3.14 -0.89 1.52
C LEU A 72 3.68 -1.47 0.22
N GLN A 73 2.79 -2.00 -0.58
CA GLN A 73 3.17 -2.53 -1.88
C GLN A 73 2.81 -1.51 -2.93
N PHE A 74 3.82 -0.98 -3.61
CA PHE A 74 3.61 0.02 -4.65
C PHE A 74 3.41 -0.67 -5.99
N GLU A 75 2.43 -0.19 -6.73
CA GLU A 75 2.16 -0.66 -8.08
C GLU A 75 1.92 0.55 -8.96
N SER A 76 2.41 0.49 -10.17
CA SER A 76 2.12 1.58 -11.10
C SER A 76 0.68 1.47 -11.56
N ASP A 77 0.12 2.60 -12.00
CA ASP A 77 -1.22 2.60 -12.53
C ASP A 77 -1.34 1.67 -13.75
N LEU A 78 -0.30 1.55 -14.55
CA LEU A 78 -0.31 0.65 -15.68
C LEU A 78 -0.26 -0.80 -15.25
N HIS A 79 0.57 -1.11 -14.27
CA HIS A 79 0.67 -2.47 -13.77
C HIS A 79 -0.60 -2.92 -13.06
N ALA A 80 -1.17 -2.06 -12.24
CA ALA A 80 -2.39 -2.38 -11.53
C ALA A 80 -3.53 -2.68 -12.49
N HIS A 81 -3.64 -1.89 -13.53
CA HIS A 81 -4.65 -2.10 -14.54
C HIS A 81 -4.45 -3.44 -15.27
N SER A 82 -3.24 -3.72 -15.62
CA SER A 82 -2.87 -4.95 -16.29
C SER A 82 -3.08 -6.16 -15.39
N ALA A 83 -2.69 -6.06 -14.15
CA ALA A 83 -2.83 -7.15 -13.19
C ALA A 83 -4.30 -7.46 -12.94
N GLN A 84 -5.12 -6.44 -12.85
CA GLN A 84 -6.54 -6.62 -12.67
C GLN A 84 -7.16 -7.33 -13.85
N PHE A 85 -6.72 -6.99 -15.03
CA PHE A 85 -7.19 -7.64 -16.24
C PHE A 85 -6.75 -9.10 -16.28
N ASN A 86 -5.53 -9.36 -15.90
CA ASN A 86 -4.99 -10.71 -15.92
C ASN A 86 -5.65 -11.62 -14.89
N CYS A 87 -6.09 -11.08 -13.80
CA CYS A 87 -6.80 -11.87 -12.81
C CYS A 87 -8.07 -12.48 -13.35
N ASP A 88 -8.69 -11.83 -14.31
CA ASP A 88 -9.90 -12.34 -14.92
C ASP A 88 -9.61 -13.48 -15.86
N ILE A 89 -8.41 -13.55 -16.38
CA ILE A 89 -8.07 -14.51 -17.41
C ILE A 89 -7.52 -15.79 -16.85
N THR A 90 -6.66 -15.67 -15.88
CA THR A 90 -5.93 -16.81 -15.40
C THR A 90 -6.21 -17.06 -13.96
N SER A 91 -6.53 -18.27 -13.67
CA SER A 91 -6.66 -18.71 -12.30
C SER A 91 -5.43 -19.43 -11.86
N THR A 92 -4.46 -19.55 -12.69
CA THR A 92 -3.26 -20.29 -12.37
C THR A 92 -2.36 -19.46 -11.52
N PRO A 93 -1.96 -19.93 -10.37
CA PRO A 93 -1.03 -19.19 -9.57
C PRO A 93 0.28 -19.17 -10.27
N PRO A 94 0.83 -18.06 -10.36
CA PRO A 94 2.17 -17.96 -10.88
C PRO A 94 3.06 -18.50 -9.88
N VAL A 95 3.92 -19.00 -10.33
CA VAL A 95 4.76 -19.45 -9.47
C VAL A 95 5.69 -18.46 -8.98
N HIS A 96 5.63 -17.83 -9.01
CA HIS A 96 6.25 -17.14 -8.71
C HIS A 96 6.60 -16.50 -8.11
N ALA A 97 6.77 -16.56 -8.24
CA ALA A 97 6.99 -16.24 -7.81
C ALA A 97 7.30 -15.36 -7.40
N HIS A 98 7.41 -14.94 -7.26
CA HIS A 98 7.54 -14.18 -7.00
C HIS A 98 8.31 -13.82 -6.43
N ALA A 99 8.71 -13.83 -6.79
CA ALA A 99 9.41 -13.58 -6.36
C ALA A 99 9.61 -12.61 -5.73
N HIS A 100 9.63 -12.33 -5.35
CA HIS A 100 9.64 -11.46 -4.95
C HIS A 100 10.12 -11.19 -4.31
#